data_b7a0e832ca6dd3933af4189156054759
#
_entry.id   b7a0e832ca6dd3933af4189156054759
#
_cell.length_a   1.000
_cell.length_b   1.000
_cell.length_c   1.000
_cell.angle_alpha   90.00
_cell.angle_beta   90.00
_cell.angle_gamma   90.00
#
_symmetry.space_group_name_H-M   'P 1'
#
loop_
_entity.id
_entity.type
_entity.pdbx_description
1 polymer ?
#
loop_
_entity_poly.entity_id
_entity_poly.type
_entity_poly.pdbx_seq_one_letter_code
_entity_poly.pdbx_strand_id
1 'polypeptide(L)'
;MSSLADAVDEARKRRIRYPVLLAAGISCYVLAVIAGLLLVADDFGPGRLIPLWIVHGVLLVVLIRKLGARESSAYAMLFIVCTSLMSVYVAGVARDDLTLQQRGRKVSATVVKEWRDPAQGRKARDYNYALEHRDGTAVPGPAMRATSDLYDVGQVVTVIEDSQGELRPQTPGQADATGDALGSGAFALAALGAVGWMTWRGSDAARRRDVRKRPAAVRKAYKAVTGDHSTQQEQEEKLREALRAYPADRRGYIKVHPEEYPDVLQQRAARMAWEMGLRAEAAGNRGSWRFGETVVEEVPHD
;
A
#
# COMPACT_ATOMS: atom_id res chain seq x y z
N MET A 1 -37.73 4.49 -27.63
CA MET A 1 -37.00 5.26 -26.61
C MET A 1 -36.30 4.37 -25.56
N SER A 2 -36.69 3.11 -25.35
CA SER A 2 -36.05 2.17 -24.43
C SER A 2 -34.59 1.81 -24.79
N SER A 3 -34.26 1.66 -26.07
CA SER A 3 -32.95 1.16 -26.53
C SER A 3 -31.74 2.06 -26.16
N LEU A 4 -31.94 3.36 -26.02
CA LEU A 4 -30.86 4.31 -25.71
C LEU A 4 -30.57 4.30 -24.21
N ALA A 5 -31.58 4.14 -23.36
CA ALA A 5 -31.43 3.98 -21.91
C ALA A 5 -30.73 2.66 -21.58
N ASP A 6 -31.12 1.56 -22.26
CA ASP A 6 -30.49 0.24 -22.07
C ASP A 6 -29.05 0.23 -22.55
N ALA A 7 -28.71 0.88 -23.67
CA ALA A 7 -27.34 1.02 -24.15
C ALA A 7 -26.46 1.85 -23.22
N VAL A 8 -26.99 2.90 -22.60
CA VAL A 8 -26.29 3.73 -21.60
C VAL A 8 -26.05 2.96 -20.33
N ASP A 9 -27.02 2.16 -19.88
CA ASP A 9 -26.92 1.35 -18.67
C ASP A 9 -25.96 0.16 -18.86
N GLU A 10 -25.95 -0.45 -20.04
CA GLU A 10 -25.01 -1.49 -20.43
C GLU A 10 -23.56 -0.95 -20.55
N ALA A 11 -23.38 0.22 -21.14
CA ALA A 11 -22.10 0.93 -21.19
C ALA A 11 -21.61 1.33 -19.78
N ARG A 12 -22.52 1.70 -18.88
CA ARG A 12 -22.26 1.98 -17.48
C ARG A 12 -21.83 0.72 -16.71
N LYS A 13 -22.52 -0.40 -16.92
CA LYS A 13 -22.19 -1.71 -16.30
C LYS A 13 -20.83 -2.22 -16.77
N ARG A 14 -20.51 -2.11 -18.07
CA ARG A 14 -19.19 -2.48 -18.60
C ARG A 14 -18.07 -1.63 -18.01
N ARG A 15 -18.26 -0.32 -17.83
CA ARG A 15 -17.26 0.59 -17.25
C ARG A 15 -16.94 0.30 -15.79
N ILE A 16 -17.90 -0.16 -15.00
CA ILE A 16 -17.68 -0.50 -13.58
C ILE A 16 -16.90 -1.83 -13.45
N ARG A 17 -17.04 -2.75 -14.40
CA ARG A 17 -16.39 -4.07 -14.36
C ARG A 17 -14.88 -4.01 -14.62
N TYR A 18 -14.38 -3.14 -15.49
CA TYR A 18 -12.97 -3.07 -15.84
C TYR A 18 -12.02 -2.77 -14.66
N PRO A 19 -12.24 -1.76 -13.83
CA PRO A 19 -11.34 -1.50 -12.70
C PRO A 19 -11.39 -2.61 -11.64
N VAL A 20 -12.54 -3.24 -11.42
CA VAL A 20 -12.67 -4.36 -10.47
C VAL A 20 -11.94 -5.60 -10.99
N LEU A 21 -12.11 -5.95 -12.27
CA LEU A 21 -11.40 -7.07 -12.89
C LEU A 21 -9.88 -6.84 -12.90
N LEU A 22 -9.44 -5.61 -13.14
CA LEU A 22 -8.03 -5.27 -13.12
C LEU A 22 -7.46 -5.37 -11.69
N ALA A 23 -8.22 -4.91 -10.69
CA ALA A 23 -7.85 -5.06 -9.28
C ALA A 23 -7.77 -6.53 -8.87
N ALA A 24 -8.76 -7.33 -9.23
CA ALA A 24 -8.74 -8.76 -8.98
C ALA A 24 -7.53 -9.42 -9.66
N GLY A 25 -7.23 -9.06 -10.91
CA GLY A 25 -6.04 -9.55 -11.61
C GLY A 25 -4.73 -9.17 -10.92
N ILE A 26 -4.59 -7.93 -10.43
CA ILE A 26 -3.40 -7.50 -9.67
C ILE A 26 -3.32 -8.23 -8.33
N SER A 27 -4.43 -8.42 -7.63
CA SER A 27 -4.47 -9.16 -6.37
C SER A 27 -4.07 -10.63 -6.57
N CYS A 28 -4.61 -11.29 -7.60
CA CYS A 28 -4.19 -12.65 -7.96
C CYS A 28 -2.71 -12.72 -8.33
N TYR A 29 -2.20 -11.74 -9.08
CA TYR A 29 -0.79 -11.65 -9.41
C TYR A 29 0.09 -11.51 -8.16
N VAL A 30 -0.26 -10.62 -7.22
CA VAL A 30 0.49 -10.42 -5.96
C VAL A 30 0.51 -11.71 -5.15
N LEU A 31 -0.63 -12.38 -4.99
CA LEU A 31 -0.71 -13.67 -4.29
C LEU A 31 0.11 -14.76 -4.98
N ALA A 32 0.06 -14.83 -6.32
CA ALA A 32 0.86 -15.78 -7.08
C ALA A 32 2.36 -15.54 -6.93
N VAL A 33 2.79 -14.27 -6.86
CA VAL A 33 4.19 -13.91 -6.60
C VAL A 33 4.60 -14.30 -5.18
N ILE A 34 3.79 -14.00 -4.16
CA ILE A 34 4.06 -14.40 -2.78
C ILE A 34 4.19 -15.93 -2.69
N ALA A 35 3.22 -16.68 -3.23
CA ALA A 35 3.24 -18.14 -3.21
C ALA A 35 4.43 -18.71 -4.00
N GLY A 36 4.71 -18.18 -5.20
CA GLY A 36 5.83 -18.61 -6.03
C GLY A 36 7.18 -18.37 -5.37
N LEU A 37 7.36 -17.20 -4.74
CA LEU A 37 8.60 -16.89 -4.02
C LEU A 37 8.79 -17.75 -2.76
N LEU A 38 7.70 -18.12 -2.08
CA LEU A 38 7.76 -19.08 -0.95
C LEU A 38 8.25 -20.45 -1.39
N LEU A 39 7.81 -20.92 -2.57
CA LEU A 39 8.23 -22.22 -3.13
C LEU A 39 9.69 -22.21 -3.60
N VAL A 40 10.17 -21.06 -4.08
CA VAL A 40 11.51 -20.92 -4.67
C VAL A 40 12.55 -20.49 -3.60
N ALA A 41 12.11 -19.97 -2.47
CA ALA A 41 13.01 -19.41 -1.43
C ALA A 41 13.99 -20.44 -0.86
N ASP A 42 13.61 -21.73 -0.82
CA ASP A 42 14.44 -22.81 -0.27
C ASP A 42 15.61 -23.13 -1.20
N ASP A 43 15.39 -23.10 -2.52
CA ASP A 43 16.41 -23.47 -3.50
C ASP A 43 17.39 -22.33 -3.81
N PHE A 44 16.97 -21.09 -3.55
CA PHE A 44 17.74 -19.90 -3.89
C PHE A 44 17.97 -19.03 -2.67
N GLY A 45 19.22 -18.87 -2.24
CA GLY A 45 19.56 -17.94 -1.18
C GLY A 45 19.07 -16.50 -1.45
N PRO A 46 18.92 -15.65 -0.40
CA PRO A 46 18.26 -14.34 -0.48
C PRO A 46 18.83 -13.42 -1.57
N GLY A 47 20.12 -13.52 -1.87
CA GLY A 47 20.77 -12.70 -2.89
C GLY A 47 20.27 -12.98 -4.32
N ARG A 48 19.88 -14.23 -4.62
CA ARG A 48 19.37 -14.61 -5.95
C ARG A 48 17.91 -14.18 -6.17
N LEU A 49 17.18 -13.88 -5.11
CA LEU A 49 15.81 -13.41 -5.20
C LEU A 49 15.72 -11.91 -5.53
N ILE A 50 16.79 -11.12 -5.36
CA ILE A 50 16.80 -9.68 -5.63
C ILE A 50 16.33 -9.33 -7.06
N PRO A 51 16.82 -9.98 -8.15
CA PRO A 51 16.35 -9.68 -9.49
C PRO A 51 14.84 -9.94 -9.66
N LEU A 52 14.33 -10.99 -9.03
CA LEU A 52 12.90 -11.33 -9.07
C LEU A 52 12.05 -10.25 -8.41
N TRP A 53 12.51 -9.68 -7.29
CA TRP A 53 11.86 -8.56 -6.62
C TRP A 53 11.87 -7.29 -7.45
N ILE A 54 12.95 -7.02 -8.18
CA ILE A 54 13.03 -5.88 -9.11
C ILE A 54 12.00 -6.05 -10.24
N VAL A 55 11.94 -7.23 -10.86
CA VAL A 55 10.96 -7.54 -11.93
C VAL A 55 9.53 -7.40 -11.39
N HIS A 56 9.25 -7.93 -10.19
CA HIS A 56 7.95 -7.78 -9.54
C HIS A 56 7.59 -6.31 -9.34
N GLY A 57 8.51 -5.48 -8.84
CA GLY A 57 8.31 -4.05 -8.64
C GLY A 57 8.00 -3.32 -9.95
N VAL A 58 8.76 -3.59 -11.02
CA VAL A 58 8.52 -3.00 -12.35
C VAL A 58 7.15 -3.38 -12.89
N LEU A 59 6.78 -4.66 -12.83
CA LEU A 59 5.47 -5.12 -13.27
C LEU A 59 4.34 -4.47 -12.48
N LEU A 60 4.47 -4.33 -11.16
CA LEU A 60 3.50 -3.62 -10.33
C LEU A 60 3.34 -2.16 -10.75
N VAL A 61 4.43 -1.44 -11.03
CA VAL A 61 4.36 -0.05 -11.53
C VAL A 61 3.55 0.02 -12.81
N VAL A 62 3.81 -0.89 -13.77
CA VAL A 62 3.09 -0.93 -15.04
C VAL A 62 1.60 -1.22 -14.83
N LEU A 63 1.28 -2.19 -13.99
CA LEU A 63 -0.10 -2.58 -13.68
C LEU A 63 -0.86 -1.45 -12.96
N ILE A 64 -0.25 -0.83 -11.95
CA ILE A 64 -0.83 0.28 -11.20
C ILE A 64 -1.04 1.52 -12.08
N ARG A 65 -0.11 1.81 -13.00
CA ARG A 65 -0.29 2.89 -13.97
C ARG A 65 -1.50 2.67 -14.89
N LYS A 66 -1.79 1.42 -15.25
CA LYS A 66 -3.01 1.07 -16.00
C LYS A 66 -4.30 1.32 -15.21
N LEU A 67 -4.26 1.25 -13.88
CA LEU A 67 -5.39 1.65 -13.01
C LEU A 67 -5.65 3.17 -12.99
N GLY A 68 -4.77 3.97 -13.59
CA GLY A 68 -4.94 5.44 -13.69
C GLY A 68 -4.41 6.22 -12.49
N ALA A 69 -3.83 5.58 -11.49
CA ALA A 69 -3.29 6.22 -10.29
C ALA A 69 -1.84 6.69 -10.51
N ARG A 70 -1.63 7.73 -11.33
CA ARG A 70 -0.29 8.19 -11.71
C ARG A 70 0.51 8.82 -10.57
N GLU A 71 -0.13 9.62 -9.72
CA GLU A 71 0.58 10.46 -8.72
C GLU A 71 1.00 9.69 -7.45
N SER A 72 0.29 8.60 -7.11
CA SER A 72 0.59 7.78 -5.93
C SER A 72 1.21 6.42 -6.28
N SER A 73 1.53 6.17 -7.55
CA SER A 73 1.91 4.83 -8.02
C SER A 73 3.23 4.35 -7.42
N ALA A 74 4.20 5.25 -7.19
CA ALA A 74 5.50 4.88 -6.65
C ALA A 74 5.42 4.46 -5.17
N TYR A 75 4.72 5.24 -4.35
CA TYR A 75 4.54 4.91 -2.92
C TYR A 75 3.73 3.63 -2.72
N ALA A 76 2.66 3.45 -3.50
CA ALA A 76 1.85 2.25 -3.40
C ALA A 76 2.61 1.01 -3.89
N MET A 77 3.37 1.12 -4.96
CA MET A 77 4.26 0.05 -5.42
C MET A 77 5.28 -0.31 -4.34
N LEU A 78 5.96 0.68 -3.76
CA LEU A 78 6.93 0.45 -2.69
C LEU A 78 6.27 -0.24 -1.50
N PHE A 79 5.09 0.21 -1.08
CA PHE A 79 4.34 -0.41 0.01
C PHE A 79 3.96 -1.85 -0.30
N ILE A 80 3.42 -2.15 -1.49
CA ILE A 80 3.03 -3.51 -1.89
C ILE A 80 4.27 -4.42 -1.97
N VAL A 81 5.39 -3.95 -2.53
CA VAL A 81 6.64 -4.72 -2.59
C VAL A 81 7.18 -5.01 -1.20
N CYS A 82 7.24 -4.00 -0.31
CA CYS A 82 7.71 -4.18 1.06
C CYS A 82 6.83 -5.15 1.86
N THR A 83 5.50 -5.02 1.77
CA THR A 83 4.58 -5.91 2.48
C THR A 83 4.61 -7.33 1.91
N SER A 84 4.77 -7.49 0.59
CA SER A 84 4.95 -8.80 -0.04
C SER A 84 6.26 -9.46 0.39
N LEU A 85 7.36 -8.68 0.44
CA LEU A 85 8.67 -9.15 0.93
C LEU A 85 8.59 -9.63 2.38
N MET A 86 7.95 -8.83 3.27
CA MET A 86 7.74 -9.19 4.66
C MET A 86 6.87 -10.44 4.81
N SER A 87 5.82 -10.55 4.00
CA SER A 87 4.97 -11.75 3.99
C SER A 87 5.76 -13.01 3.63
N VAL A 88 6.60 -12.97 2.59
CA VAL A 88 7.43 -14.11 2.19
C VAL A 88 8.47 -14.45 3.27
N TYR A 89 9.14 -13.43 3.83
CA TYR A 89 10.14 -13.64 4.88
C TYR A 89 9.54 -14.29 6.12
N VAL A 90 8.44 -13.73 6.65
CA VAL A 90 7.79 -14.24 7.86
C VAL A 90 7.15 -15.62 7.61
N ALA A 91 6.61 -15.86 6.40
CA ALA A 91 6.10 -17.18 6.04
C ALA A 91 7.19 -18.24 5.97
N GLY A 92 8.41 -17.88 5.53
CA GLY A 92 9.58 -18.76 5.58
C GLY A 92 9.91 -19.19 7.02
N VAL A 93 9.98 -18.22 7.94
CA VAL A 93 10.19 -18.50 9.38
C VAL A 93 9.10 -19.42 9.92
N ALA A 94 7.82 -19.07 9.68
CA ALA A 94 6.68 -19.90 10.11
C ALA A 94 6.75 -21.34 9.58
N ARG A 95 7.23 -21.51 8.34
CA ARG A 95 7.41 -22.83 7.72
C ARG A 95 8.50 -23.64 8.42
N ASP A 96 9.64 -23.02 8.73
CA ASP A 96 10.73 -23.67 9.44
C ASP A 96 10.25 -24.12 10.82
N ASP A 97 9.53 -23.28 11.55
CA ASP A 97 8.96 -23.57 12.85
C ASP A 97 7.91 -24.70 12.78
N LEU A 98 7.00 -24.66 11.79
CA LEU A 98 6.04 -25.75 11.54
C LEU A 98 6.76 -27.08 11.23
N THR A 99 7.83 -27.02 10.44
CA THR A 99 8.62 -28.19 10.12
C THR A 99 9.28 -28.77 11.35
N LEU A 100 9.84 -27.92 12.22
CA LEU A 100 10.37 -28.33 13.53
C LEU A 100 9.28 -28.93 14.43
N GLN A 101 8.08 -28.37 14.47
CA GLN A 101 6.96 -28.93 15.24
C GLN A 101 6.53 -30.29 14.74
N GLN A 102 6.51 -30.53 13.42
CA GLN A 102 6.02 -31.76 12.80
C GLN A 102 7.02 -32.91 12.86
N ARG A 103 8.30 -32.65 12.54
CA ARG A 103 9.34 -33.69 12.45
C ARG A 103 10.40 -33.63 13.55
N GLY A 104 10.42 -32.54 14.30
CA GLY A 104 11.38 -32.34 15.36
C GLY A 104 11.12 -33.19 16.59
N ARG A 105 12.18 -33.52 17.31
CA ARG A 105 12.12 -34.28 18.56
C ARG A 105 12.53 -33.40 19.74
N LYS A 106 11.72 -33.41 20.79
CA LYS A 106 12.06 -32.74 22.06
C LYS A 106 13.16 -33.50 22.76
N VAL A 107 14.27 -32.84 23.02
CA VAL A 107 15.43 -33.39 23.70
C VAL A 107 15.92 -32.43 24.78
N SER A 108 16.58 -33.00 25.83
CA SER A 108 17.31 -32.21 26.81
C SER A 108 18.79 -32.19 26.41
N ALA A 109 19.29 -31.02 26.11
CA ALA A 109 20.66 -30.81 25.69
C ALA A 109 21.40 -29.85 26.64
N THR A 110 22.72 -30.02 26.78
CA THR A 110 23.57 -29.16 27.60
C THR A 110 24.26 -28.13 26.72
N VAL A 111 24.29 -26.88 27.13
CA VAL A 111 25.07 -25.83 26.48
C VAL A 111 26.55 -26.06 26.74
N VAL A 112 27.32 -26.35 25.70
CA VAL A 112 28.77 -26.62 25.83
C VAL A 112 29.63 -25.43 25.41
N LYS A 113 29.09 -24.55 24.57
CA LYS A 113 29.82 -23.38 24.11
C LYS A 113 28.84 -22.26 23.77
N GLU A 114 29.22 -21.04 24.14
CA GLU A 114 28.56 -19.79 23.80
C GLU A 114 29.51 -18.91 22.99
N TRP A 115 28.98 -18.22 22.00
CA TRP A 115 29.70 -17.14 21.30
C TRP A 115 28.71 -16.13 20.72
N ARG A 116 29.20 -14.91 20.52
CA ARG A 116 28.44 -13.82 19.94
C ARG A 116 28.82 -13.62 18.48
N ASP A 117 27.85 -13.24 17.67
CA ASP A 117 28.12 -12.82 16.30
C ASP A 117 29.06 -11.59 16.29
N PRO A 118 29.93 -11.47 15.27
CA PRO A 118 30.78 -10.30 15.13
C PRO A 118 29.91 -9.03 15.00
N ALA A 119 30.42 -7.90 15.53
CA ALA A 119 29.70 -6.62 15.48
C ALA A 119 29.46 -6.19 14.05
N GLN A 120 28.21 -6.00 13.70
CA GLN A 120 27.77 -5.46 12.40
C GLN A 120 27.11 -4.08 12.62
N GLY A 121 27.92 -3.05 12.78
CA GLY A 121 27.43 -1.68 12.99
C GLY A 121 26.58 -1.54 14.26
N ARG A 122 25.32 -1.03 14.10
CA ARG A 122 24.36 -0.80 15.21
C ARG A 122 23.43 -1.99 15.49
N LYS A 123 23.58 -3.09 14.75
CA LYS A 123 22.72 -4.27 14.94
C LYS A 123 23.04 -4.96 16.26
N ALA A 124 22.01 -5.33 17.02
CA ALA A 124 22.19 -6.18 18.19
C ALA A 124 22.88 -7.49 17.78
N ARG A 125 23.81 -7.95 18.63
CA ARG A 125 24.55 -9.20 18.38
C ARG A 125 23.70 -10.35 18.86
N ASP A 126 23.54 -11.35 18.02
CA ASP A 126 22.89 -12.57 18.43
C ASP A 126 23.91 -13.49 19.16
N TYR A 127 23.38 -14.22 20.11
CA TYR A 127 24.11 -15.24 20.86
C TYR A 127 23.89 -16.59 20.20
N ASN A 128 24.94 -17.34 20.05
CA ASN A 128 24.90 -18.68 19.48
C ASN A 128 25.37 -19.70 20.55
N TYR A 129 24.63 -20.81 20.63
CA TYR A 129 24.87 -21.85 21.60
C TYR A 129 25.10 -23.19 20.90
N ALA A 130 26.25 -23.83 21.16
CA ALA A 130 26.43 -25.22 20.76
C ALA A 130 25.84 -26.11 21.86
N LEU A 131 25.11 -27.13 21.45
CA LEU A 131 24.36 -28.03 22.31
C LEU A 131 24.87 -29.47 22.17
N GLU A 132 24.94 -30.18 23.26
CA GLU A 132 25.26 -31.61 23.30
C GLU A 132 24.20 -32.40 24.06
N HIS A 133 23.93 -33.59 23.60
CA HIS A 133 23.08 -34.55 24.30
C HIS A 133 23.79 -35.06 25.58
N ARG A 134 23.04 -35.74 26.45
CA ARG A 134 23.60 -36.34 27.68
C ARG A 134 24.71 -37.39 27.44
N ASP A 135 24.71 -38.00 26.25
CA ASP A 135 25.71 -38.96 25.83
C ASP A 135 27.00 -38.33 25.25
N GLY A 136 27.07 -37.00 25.22
CA GLY A 136 28.19 -36.26 24.65
C GLY A 136 28.16 -36.10 23.15
N THR A 137 27.09 -36.53 22.48
CA THR A 137 26.94 -36.31 21.06
C THR A 137 26.39 -34.89 20.76
N ALA A 138 26.96 -34.23 19.75
CA ALA A 138 26.46 -32.90 19.38
C ALA A 138 25.02 -32.96 18.84
N VAL A 139 24.18 -31.99 19.22
CA VAL A 139 22.85 -31.84 18.65
C VAL A 139 22.98 -31.49 17.15
N PRO A 140 22.30 -32.21 16.25
CA PRO A 140 22.44 -32.01 14.82
C PRO A 140 21.93 -30.65 14.40
N GLY A 141 22.58 -30.08 13.37
CA GLY A 141 22.20 -28.81 12.76
C GLY A 141 23.05 -27.61 13.17
N PRO A 142 22.70 -26.42 12.71
CA PRO A 142 23.35 -25.18 13.07
C PRO A 142 23.15 -24.84 14.54
N ALA A 143 24.05 -24.06 15.13
CA ALA A 143 23.97 -23.65 16.55
C ALA A 143 22.62 -22.97 16.85
N MET A 144 22.06 -23.22 18.03
CA MET A 144 20.88 -22.52 18.54
C MET A 144 21.18 -21.02 18.64
N ARG A 145 20.21 -20.17 18.30
CA ARG A 145 20.40 -18.72 18.30
C ARG A 145 19.39 -18.03 19.21
N ALA A 146 19.85 -17.02 19.94
CA ALA A 146 19.02 -16.17 20.76
C ALA A 146 19.41 -14.69 20.59
N THR A 147 18.44 -13.80 20.74
CA THR A 147 18.65 -12.34 20.64
C THR A 147 19.24 -11.72 21.91
N SER A 148 19.25 -12.47 23.00
CA SER A 148 19.78 -12.06 24.30
C SER A 148 20.55 -13.22 24.93
N ASP A 149 21.38 -12.89 25.90
CA ASP A 149 22.13 -13.87 26.74
C ASP A 149 21.12 -14.55 27.68
N LEU A 150 20.74 -15.78 27.34
CA LEU A 150 19.69 -16.52 28.05
C LEU A 150 20.20 -17.77 28.75
N TYR A 151 21.34 -18.31 28.34
CA TYR A 151 21.81 -19.62 28.80
C TYR A 151 23.31 -19.62 29.11
N ASP A 152 23.66 -20.15 30.24
CA ASP A 152 25.04 -20.34 30.68
C ASP A 152 25.64 -21.66 30.16
N VAL A 153 26.94 -21.69 29.95
CA VAL A 153 27.66 -22.94 29.64
C VAL A 153 27.51 -23.94 30.80
N GLY A 154 27.12 -25.17 30.49
CA GLY A 154 26.77 -26.23 31.45
C GLY A 154 25.30 -26.28 31.78
N GLN A 155 24.48 -25.31 31.36
CA GLN A 155 23.03 -25.32 31.58
C GLN A 155 22.33 -26.35 30.68
N VAL A 156 21.38 -27.08 31.27
CA VAL A 156 20.52 -28.03 30.51
C VAL A 156 19.29 -27.31 30.02
N VAL A 157 19.06 -27.36 28.72
CA VAL A 157 17.91 -26.71 28.03
C VAL A 157 17.13 -27.75 27.30
N THR A 158 15.81 -27.61 27.31
CA THR A 158 14.93 -28.41 26.46
C THR A 158 14.76 -27.73 25.10
N VAL A 159 15.15 -28.45 24.05
CA VAL A 159 15.04 -27.95 22.68
C VAL A 159 14.30 -28.96 21.80
N ILE A 160 13.79 -28.45 20.68
CA ILE A 160 13.28 -29.26 19.58
C ILE A 160 14.41 -29.32 18.55
N GLU A 161 14.96 -30.51 18.33
CA GLU A 161 15.98 -30.76 17.33
C GLU A 161 15.36 -31.26 16.02
N ASP A 162 15.96 -30.89 14.91
CA ASP A 162 15.63 -31.49 13.62
C ASP A 162 16.51 -32.75 13.41
N SER A 163 15.85 -33.91 13.27
CA SER A 163 16.57 -35.15 13.05
C SER A 163 17.41 -35.20 11.77
N GLN A 164 17.10 -34.33 10.79
CA GLN A 164 17.87 -34.20 9.55
C GLN A 164 19.03 -33.19 9.68
N GLY A 165 19.06 -32.40 10.75
CA GLY A 165 20.09 -31.39 10.98
C GLY A 165 20.07 -30.19 10.02
N GLU A 166 18.97 -29.97 9.31
CA GLU A 166 18.82 -28.87 8.37
C GLU A 166 18.42 -27.58 9.11
N LEU A 167 17.55 -27.72 10.13
CA LEU A 167 17.02 -26.60 10.90
C LEU A 167 17.77 -26.43 12.22
N ARG A 168 17.80 -25.18 12.71
CA ARG A 168 18.40 -24.86 14.02
C ARG A 168 17.55 -25.41 15.15
N PRO A 169 18.17 -25.99 16.17
CA PRO A 169 17.46 -26.33 17.39
C PRO A 169 16.83 -25.08 18.00
N GLN A 170 15.60 -25.19 18.44
CA GLN A 170 14.83 -24.10 19.05
C GLN A 170 14.19 -24.56 20.35
N THR A 171 13.98 -23.63 21.28
CA THR A 171 13.14 -23.94 22.44
C THR A 171 11.67 -24.08 22.02
N PRO A 172 10.85 -24.83 22.77
CA PRO A 172 9.42 -24.99 22.44
C PRO A 172 8.66 -23.68 22.31
N GLY A 173 9.07 -22.62 23.02
CA GLY A 173 8.46 -21.29 22.91
C GLY A 173 8.91 -20.50 21.69
N GLN A 174 10.12 -20.76 21.19
CA GLN A 174 10.62 -20.13 19.95
C GLN A 174 10.06 -20.79 18.69
N ALA A 175 9.79 -22.09 18.74
CA ALA A 175 9.25 -22.85 17.63
C ALA A 175 7.71 -22.69 17.47
N ASP A 176 7.09 -21.67 18.08
CA ASP A 176 5.65 -21.40 17.91
C ASP A 176 5.39 -20.62 16.62
N ALA A 177 5.04 -21.34 15.57
CA ALA A 177 4.74 -20.82 14.26
C ALA A 177 3.49 -19.93 14.18
N THR A 178 2.64 -19.91 15.24
CA THR A 178 1.32 -19.25 15.19
C THR A 178 1.45 -17.75 14.96
N GLY A 179 2.36 -17.09 15.68
CA GLY A 179 2.61 -15.66 15.56
C GLY A 179 3.10 -15.27 14.16
N ASP A 180 4.04 -16.03 13.63
CA ASP A 180 4.66 -15.77 12.32
C ASP A 180 3.69 -16.08 11.17
N ALA A 181 2.88 -17.13 11.28
CA ALA A 181 1.84 -17.42 10.30
C ALA A 181 0.79 -16.30 10.24
N LEU A 182 0.34 -15.79 11.39
CA LEU A 182 -0.58 -14.64 11.48
C LEU A 182 0.07 -13.36 10.93
N GLY A 183 1.34 -13.12 11.25
CA GLY A 183 2.12 -11.98 10.75
C GLY A 183 2.23 -12.00 9.23
N SER A 184 2.59 -13.15 8.65
CA SER A 184 2.65 -13.33 7.20
C SER A 184 1.31 -13.03 6.52
N GLY A 185 0.21 -13.59 7.07
CA GLY A 185 -1.15 -13.33 6.61
C GLY A 185 -1.52 -11.85 6.66
N ALA A 186 -1.18 -11.16 7.74
CA ALA A 186 -1.44 -9.73 7.91
C ALA A 186 -0.70 -8.89 6.84
N PHE A 187 0.56 -9.20 6.55
CA PHE A 187 1.31 -8.52 5.49
C PHE A 187 0.71 -8.78 4.09
N ALA A 188 0.29 -10.01 3.80
CA ALA A 188 -0.39 -10.32 2.56
C ALA A 188 -1.72 -9.54 2.43
N LEU A 189 -2.53 -9.47 3.48
CA LEU A 189 -3.76 -8.69 3.52
C LEU A 189 -3.48 -7.19 3.37
N ALA A 190 -2.41 -6.66 3.95
CA ALA A 190 -2.01 -5.26 3.77
C ALA A 190 -1.65 -4.95 2.30
N ALA A 191 -0.95 -5.86 1.61
CA ALA A 191 -0.68 -5.73 0.19
C ALA A 191 -1.97 -5.69 -0.64
N LEU A 192 -2.91 -6.61 -0.38
CA LEU A 192 -4.22 -6.65 -1.05
C LEU A 192 -5.07 -5.41 -0.75
N GLY A 193 -5.06 -4.93 0.50
CA GLY A 193 -5.71 -3.70 0.92
C GLY A 193 -5.19 -2.47 0.17
N ALA A 194 -3.87 -2.40 -0.07
CA ALA A 194 -3.26 -1.35 -0.87
C ALA A 194 -3.73 -1.39 -2.33
N VAL A 195 -3.84 -2.57 -2.94
CA VAL A 195 -4.40 -2.75 -4.29
C VAL A 195 -5.86 -2.28 -4.34
N GLY A 196 -6.68 -2.68 -3.37
CA GLY A 196 -8.08 -2.25 -3.24
C GLY A 196 -8.22 -0.73 -3.11
N TRP A 197 -7.43 -0.12 -2.23
CA TRP A 197 -7.38 1.34 -2.06
C TRP A 197 -7.01 2.10 -3.34
N MET A 198 -5.99 1.60 -4.06
CA MET A 198 -5.55 2.19 -5.33
C MET A 198 -6.62 2.12 -6.39
N THR A 199 -7.34 1.00 -6.45
CA THR A 199 -8.46 0.80 -7.39
C THR A 199 -9.58 1.77 -7.11
N TRP A 200 -9.95 1.95 -5.85
CA TRP A 200 -10.96 2.90 -5.44
C TRP A 200 -10.57 4.35 -5.81
N ARG A 201 -9.35 4.77 -5.46
CA ARG A 201 -8.83 6.09 -5.85
C ARG A 201 -8.69 6.27 -7.37
N GLY A 202 -8.23 5.25 -8.08
CA GLY A 202 -8.09 5.28 -9.54
C GLY A 202 -9.43 5.40 -10.25
N SER A 203 -10.49 4.74 -9.74
CA SER A 203 -11.84 4.83 -10.29
C SER A 203 -12.41 6.23 -10.20
N ASP A 204 -12.19 6.95 -9.11
CA ASP A 204 -12.63 8.34 -8.93
C ASP A 204 -11.89 9.31 -9.86
N ALA A 205 -10.57 9.16 -9.99
CA ALA A 205 -9.78 9.97 -10.92
C ALA A 205 -10.18 9.71 -12.39
N ALA A 206 -10.48 8.47 -12.74
CA ALA A 206 -10.97 8.12 -14.08
C ALA A 206 -12.36 8.70 -14.35
N ARG A 207 -13.27 8.66 -13.38
CA ARG A 207 -14.61 9.30 -13.49
C ARG A 207 -14.48 10.80 -13.75
N ARG A 208 -13.61 11.49 -13.03
CA ARG A 208 -13.39 12.94 -13.18
C ARG A 208 -12.80 13.31 -14.54
N ARG A 209 -11.88 12.50 -15.10
CA ARG A 209 -11.29 12.72 -16.43
C ARG A 209 -12.27 12.49 -17.56
N ASP A 210 -13.16 11.51 -17.43
CA ASP A 210 -14.16 11.19 -18.45
C ASP A 210 -15.23 12.27 -18.57
N VAL A 211 -15.65 12.87 -17.45
CA VAL A 211 -16.59 14.02 -17.46
C VAL A 211 -15.95 15.20 -18.19
N ARG A 212 -14.64 15.42 -18.02
CA ARG A 212 -13.90 16.53 -18.65
C ARG A 212 -13.67 16.34 -20.16
N LYS A 213 -13.64 15.09 -20.66
CA LYS A 213 -13.41 14.77 -22.08
C LYS A 213 -14.68 14.63 -22.91
N ARG A 214 -15.87 14.73 -22.34
CA ARG A 214 -17.13 14.61 -23.08
C ARG A 214 -17.28 15.81 -24.02
N PRO A 215 -17.59 15.60 -25.32
CA PRO A 215 -17.94 16.68 -26.24
C PRO A 215 -19.06 17.55 -25.65
N ALA A 216 -19.03 18.84 -25.91
CA ALA A 216 -20.00 19.80 -25.37
C ALA A 216 -21.47 19.36 -25.63
N ALA A 217 -21.73 18.72 -26.78
CA ALA A 217 -23.02 18.16 -27.13
C ALA A 217 -23.51 17.04 -26.19
N VAL A 218 -22.59 16.12 -25.77
CA VAL A 218 -22.93 15.04 -24.83
C VAL A 218 -23.12 15.58 -23.41
N ARG A 219 -22.39 16.63 -23.06
CA ARG A 219 -22.51 17.32 -21.76
C ARG A 219 -23.86 18.05 -21.67
N LYS A 220 -24.31 18.67 -22.78
CA LYS A 220 -25.61 19.34 -22.90
C LYS A 220 -26.76 18.32 -22.83
N ALA A 221 -26.63 17.17 -23.50
CA ALA A 221 -27.62 16.09 -23.44
C ALA A 221 -27.72 15.45 -22.05
N TYR A 222 -26.59 15.27 -21.35
CA TYR A 222 -26.56 14.74 -19.99
C TYR A 222 -27.19 15.71 -18.97
N LYS A 223 -26.97 17.02 -19.14
CA LYS A 223 -27.59 18.09 -18.34
C LYS A 223 -29.12 18.12 -18.55
N ALA A 224 -29.59 17.91 -19.77
CA ALA A 224 -31.01 17.83 -20.08
C ALA A 224 -31.72 16.61 -19.44
N VAL A 225 -30.98 15.51 -19.21
CA VAL A 225 -31.54 14.27 -18.62
C VAL A 225 -31.46 14.29 -17.08
N THR A 226 -30.47 14.98 -16.49
CA THR A 226 -30.29 15.03 -15.02
C THR A 226 -31.07 16.14 -14.32
N GLY A 227 -31.80 16.98 -15.08
CA GLY A 227 -32.71 17.98 -14.50
C GLY A 227 -32.04 19.19 -13.85
N ASP A 228 -30.72 19.34 -13.96
CA ASP A 228 -30.01 20.52 -13.45
C ASP A 228 -30.14 21.66 -14.51
N HIS A 229 -31.24 22.37 -14.46
CA HIS A 229 -31.58 23.47 -15.36
C HIS A 229 -31.07 24.83 -14.86
N SER A 230 -30.13 24.85 -13.91
CA SER A 230 -29.59 26.11 -13.44
C SER A 230 -28.93 26.87 -14.60
N THR A 231 -29.35 28.11 -14.79
CA THR A 231 -28.79 29.01 -15.80
C THR A 231 -27.34 29.39 -15.41
N GLN A 232 -26.53 29.85 -16.38
CA GLN A 232 -25.19 30.33 -16.08
C GLN A 232 -25.20 31.42 -14.99
N GLN A 233 -26.22 32.29 -15.02
CA GLN A 233 -26.40 33.34 -14.02
C GLN A 233 -26.65 32.77 -12.60
N GLU A 234 -27.52 31.78 -12.49
CA GLU A 234 -27.75 31.11 -11.20
C GLU A 234 -26.53 30.38 -10.70
N GLN A 235 -25.69 29.80 -11.57
CA GLN A 235 -24.45 29.18 -11.19
C GLN A 235 -23.40 30.22 -10.74
N GLU A 236 -23.36 31.39 -11.40
CA GLU A 236 -22.49 32.51 -10.97
C GLU A 236 -22.95 33.04 -9.60
N GLU A 237 -24.23 33.11 -9.34
CA GLU A 237 -24.77 33.57 -8.06
C GLU A 237 -24.49 32.55 -6.93
N LYS A 238 -24.71 31.27 -7.17
CA LYS A 238 -24.32 30.20 -6.27
C LYS A 238 -22.81 30.21 -5.98
N LEU A 239 -21.99 30.49 -6.99
CA LEU A 239 -20.56 30.61 -6.79
C LEU A 239 -20.19 31.82 -5.91
N ARG A 240 -20.84 32.98 -6.10
CA ARG A 240 -20.67 34.15 -5.25
C ARG A 240 -21.07 33.87 -3.78
N GLU A 241 -22.18 33.18 -3.60
CA GLU A 241 -22.64 32.76 -2.28
C GLU A 241 -21.64 31.79 -1.61
N ALA A 242 -21.16 30.80 -2.35
CA ALA A 242 -20.15 29.86 -1.89
C ALA A 242 -18.85 30.56 -1.49
N LEU A 243 -18.36 31.53 -2.27
CA LEU A 243 -17.17 32.32 -1.95
C LEU A 243 -17.35 33.17 -0.69
N ARG A 244 -18.59 33.56 -0.34
CA ARG A 244 -18.89 34.28 0.92
C ARG A 244 -19.06 33.35 2.12
N ALA A 245 -19.64 32.17 1.92
CA ALA A 245 -20.07 31.26 2.96
C ALA A 245 -19.03 30.21 3.36
N TYR A 246 -18.15 29.80 2.44
CA TYR A 246 -17.19 28.76 2.74
C TYR A 246 -16.07 29.27 3.64
N PRO A 247 -15.80 28.58 4.75
CA PRO A 247 -14.65 28.90 5.60
C PRO A 247 -13.36 28.63 4.83
N ALA A 248 -12.41 29.56 4.97
CA ALA A 248 -11.07 29.36 4.45
C ALA A 248 -10.42 28.14 5.13
N ASP A 249 -9.62 27.39 4.37
CA ASP A 249 -8.83 26.30 4.95
C ASP A 249 -7.73 26.86 5.88
N ARG A 250 -6.99 25.96 6.57
CA ARG A 250 -5.90 26.33 7.48
C ARG A 250 -4.81 27.22 6.84
N ARG A 251 -4.81 27.36 5.51
CA ARG A 251 -3.89 28.19 4.74
C ARG A 251 -4.56 29.46 4.19
N GLY A 252 -5.76 29.78 4.62
CA GLY A 252 -6.50 30.94 4.17
C GLY A 252 -7.15 30.83 2.79
N TYR A 253 -7.29 29.60 2.22
CA TYR A 253 -7.87 29.41 0.90
C TYR A 253 -9.26 28.83 0.95
N ILE A 254 -10.18 29.44 0.20
CA ILE A 254 -11.49 28.88 -0.13
C ILE A 254 -11.33 27.94 -1.32
N LYS A 255 -11.72 26.67 -1.16
CA LYS A 255 -11.66 25.66 -2.23
C LYS A 255 -13.03 25.45 -2.82
N VAL A 256 -13.13 25.64 -4.13
CA VAL A 256 -14.36 25.43 -4.92
C VAL A 256 -14.10 24.37 -5.98
N HIS A 257 -15.06 23.46 -6.15
CA HIS A 257 -14.97 22.41 -7.16
C HIS A 257 -15.64 22.87 -8.46
N PRO A 258 -14.90 22.98 -9.59
CA PRO A 258 -15.46 23.41 -10.88
C PRO A 258 -16.61 22.54 -11.38
N GLU A 259 -16.71 21.31 -10.86
CA GLU A 259 -17.76 20.36 -11.20
C GLU A 259 -19.15 20.80 -10.71
N GLU A 260 -19.20 21.62 -9.67
CA GLU A 260 -20.42 22.19 -9.10
C GLU A 260 -20.94 23.35 -9.94
N TYR A 261 -20.09 23.94 -10.80
CA TYR A 261 -20.38 25.10 -11.63
C TYR A 261 -19.98 24.86 -13.09
N PRO A 262 -20.61 23.91 -13.79
CA PRO A 262 -20.14 23.42 -15.09
C PRO A 262 -20.20 24.46 -16.21
N ASP A 263 -21.02 25.50 -16.09
CA ASP A 263 -21.17 26.56 -17.11
C ASP A 263 -20.36 27.82 -16.78
N VAL A 264 -19.71 27.87 -15.60
CA VAL A 264 -18.81 28.96 -15.22
C VAL A 264 -17.39 28.65 -15.67
N LEU A 265 -16.82 29.50 -16.52
CA LEU A 265 -15.43 29.39 -16.96
C LEU A 265 -14.50 29.82 -15.82
N GLN A 266 -13.32 29.18 -15.73
CA GLN A 266 -12.31 29.54 -14.71
C GLN A 266 -11.94 31.02 -14.72
N GLN A 267 -11.81 31.63 -15.90
CA GLN A 267 -11.53 33.06 -16.03
C GLN A 267 -12.67 33.92 -15.46
N ARG A 268 -13.91 33.49 -15.65
CA ARG A 268 -15.06 34.19 -15.08
C ARG A 268 -15.13 34.05 -13.58
N ALA A 269 -14.88 32.85 -13.05
CA ALA A 269 -14.79 32.60 -11.63
C ALA A 269 -13.67 33.43 -10.96
N ALA A 270 -12.51 33.52 -11.62
CA ALA A 270 -11.40 34.34 -11.13
C ALA A 270 -11.75 35.85 -11.09
N ARG A 271 -12.45 36.36 -12.11
CA ARG A 271 -12.90 37.75 -12.13
C ARG A 271 -13.90 38.04 -11.00
N MET A 272 -14.87 37.14 -10.80
CA MET A 272 -15.86 37.27 -9.72
C MET A 272 -15.17 37.25 -8.34
N ALA A 273 -14.21 36.37 -8.14
CA ALA A 273 -13.43 36.33 -6.90
C ALA A 273 -12.65 37.63 -6.70
N TRP A 274 -12.04 38.15 -7.75
CA TRP A 274 -11.33 39.45 -7.70
C TRP A 274 -12.26 40.61 -7.32
N GLU A 275 -13.47 40.67 -7.90
CA GLU A 275 -14.51 41.65 -7.55
C GLU A 275 -14.91 41.58 -6.04
N MET A 276 -14.65 40.45 -5.40
CA MET A 276 -14.91 40.21 -3.98
C MET A 276 -13.67 40.39 -3.09
N GLY A 277 -12.53 40.86 -3.63
CA GLY A 277 -11.29 41.02 -2.90
C GLY A 277 -10.50 39.72 -2.71
N LEU A 278 -10.84 38.68 -3.45
CA LEU A 278 -10.18 37.38 -3.40
C LEU A 278 -9.24 37.20 -4.61
N ARG A 279 -8.05 36.70 -4.39
CA ARG A 279 -7.10 36.35 -5.44
C ARG A 279 -7.29 34.89 -5.86
N ALA A 280 -7.48 34.66 -7.16
CA ALA A 280 -7.48 33.32 -7.71
C ALA A 280 -6.05 32.80 -7.84
N GLU A 281 -5.74 31.68 -7.20
CA GLU A 281 -4.49 30.97 -7.43
C GLU A 281 -4.60 30.00 -8.61
N ALA A 282 -3.47 29.76 -9.30
CA ALA A 282 -3.41 28.76 -10.33
C ALA A 282 -3.89 27.40 -9.76
N ALA A 283 -4.78 26.71 -10.49
CA ALA A 283 -5.42 25.48 -10.08
C ALA A 283 -4.38 24.49 -9.54
N GLY A 284 -4.52 24.12 -8.28
CA GLY A 284 -3.68 23.10 -7.68
C GLY A 284 -3.85 21.76 -8.44
N ASN A 285 -2.91 20.84 -8.27
CA ASN A 285 -2.80 19.54 -8.96
C ASN A 285 -4.07 18.65 -9.00
N ARG A 286 -5.15 19.06 -8.33
CA ARG A 286 -6.43 18.33 -8.25
C ARG A 286 -7.60 18.99 -8.97
N GLY A 287 -7.36 20.04 -9.76
CA GLY A 287 -8.41 20.69 -10.56
C GLY A 287 -9.46 21.47 -9.75
N SER A 288 -9.23 21.75 -8.46
CA SER A 288 -10.07 22.65 -7.66
C SER A 288 -9.61 24.09 -7.86
N TRP A 289 -10.56 25.03 -7.93
CA TRP A 289 -10.25 26.45 -7.85
C TRP A 289 -9.92 26.82 -6.41
N ARG A 290 -8.90 27.66 -6.23
CA ARG A 290 -8.50 28.19 -4.93
C ARG A 290 -8.54 29.69 -4.97
N PHE A 291 -9.18 30.26 -3.97
CA PHE A 291 -9.31 31.70 -3.80
C PHE A 291 -8.79 32.07 -2.40
N GLY A 292 -7.85 32.98 -2.34
CA GLY A 292 -7.28 33.48 -1.09
C GLY A 292 -7.51 34.97 -0.95
N GLU A 293 -7.44 35.51 0.26
CA GLU A 293 -7.48 36.97 0.48
C GLU A 293 -6.27 37.63 -0.21
N THR A 294 -6.51 38.78 -0.82
CA THR A 294 -5.45 39.62 -1.36
C THR A 294 -4.74 40.26 -0.18
N VAL A 295 -3.53 39.82 0.16
CA VAL A 295 -2.68 40.55 1.09
C VAL A 295 -2.26 41.83 0.38
N VAL A 296 -2.86 42.95 0.77
CA VAL A 296 -2.37 44.27 0.39
C VAL A 296 -1.09 44.48 1.20
N GLU A 297 0.05 44.30 0.58
CA GLU A 297 1.34 44.68 1.16
C GLU A 297 1.31 46.21 1.26
N GLU A 298 1.11 46.75 2.46
CA GLU A 298 1.31 48.17 2.72
C GLU A 298 2.78 48.48 2.41
N VAL A 299 3.00 49.17 1.30
CA VAL A 299 4.32 49.73 0.98
C VAL A 299 4.58 50.79 2.06
N PRO A 300 5.65 50.64 2.86
CA PRO A 300 6.01 51.67 3.82
C PRO A 300 6.27 52.96 3.03
N HIS A 301 5.50 54.00 3.33
CA HIS A 301 5.82 55.35 2.87
C HIS A 301 6.97 55.85 3.72
N ASP A 302 8.21 55.86 3.17
CA ASP A 302 9.34 56.60 3.70
C ASP A 302 9.08 58.12 3.62
#